data_5f28eb128ba100acb32ac97b646b4bf4
#
_entry.id   5f28eb128ba100acb32ac97b646b4bf4
#
_cell.length_a   1.000
_cell.length_b   1.000
_cell.length_c   1.000
_cell.angle_alpha   90.00
_cell.angle_beta   90.00
_cell.angle_gamma   90.00
#
_symmetry.space_group_name_H-M   'P 1'
#
loop_
_entity.id
_entity.type
_entity.pdbx_description
1 polymer ?
#
loop_
_entity_poly.entity_id
_entity_poly.type
_entity_poly.pdbx_seq_one_letter_code
_entity_poly.pdbx_strand_id
1 'polypeptide(L)'
;MSFRVDGDAGHELEIIDNVSLRVDDGEFVVVTGPNGGGKSTLARLIMGIEQPTEGVILFNGRDITHLSVTERARLGIGYAFQQPPRFKGLTVRKLLSLAHGSTLPEDVCCNYLTEVGLCSKDYLNRELDSSLSGGEVKRIEIATLMARNPGLAIFDEPEAGIDLWSFAMLVDTFKKMHDKGENSIMIISHQERIMMLADRILVIDHGRVRTDGSRGAVLPTLLGEFACECDFREAAK
;
A
#
# COMPACT_ATOMS: atom_id res chain seq x y z
N MET A 1 18.57 4.34 3.73
CA MET A 1 17.94 5.08 4.84
C MET A 1 17.82 4.20 6.07
N SER A 2 17.89 4.80 7.24
CA SER A 2 17.69 4.14 8.52
C SER A 2 16.63 4.88 9.32
N PHE A 3 15.97 4.17 10.22
CA PHE A 3 14.97 4.73 11.12
C PHE A 3 15.05 4.05 12.48
N ARG A 4 15.20 4.87 13.54
CA ARG A 4 15.31 4.45 14.93
C ARG A 4 14.23 5.12 15.75
N VAL A 5 13.74 4.44 16.78
CA VAL A 5 12.83 4.98 17.79
C VAL A 5 13.42 4.76 19.19
N ASP A 6 13.09 5.67 20.09
CA ASP A 6 13.40 5.46 21.50
C ASP A 6 12.58 4.30 22.05
N GLY A 7 13.26 3.21 22.43
CA GLY A 7 12.65 2.08 23.10
C GLY A 7 12.53 2.30 24.61
N ASP A 8 11.73 1.44 25.25
CA ASP A 8 11.65 1.41 26.72
C ASP A 8 13.04 1.15 27.32
N ALA A 9 13.40 1.89 28.36
CA ALA A 9 14.70 1.84 29.05
C ALA A 9 15.91 2.52 28.35
N GLY A 10 15.67 3.45 27.39
CA GLY A 10 16.75 4.26 26.81
C GLY A 10 17.63 3.52 25.78
N HIS A 11 17.14 2.39 25.25
CA HIS A 11 17.76 1.72 24.11
C HIS A 11 17.07 2.18 22.81
N GLU A 12 17.85 2.66 21.84
CA GLU A 12 17.35 2.91 20.48
C GLU A 12 17.00 1.58 19.82
N LEU A 13 15.76 1.47 19.31
CA LEU A 13 15.32 0.34 18.50
C LEU A 13 15.40 0.73 17.02
N GLU A 14 16.27 0.05 16.28
CA GLU A 14 16.39 0.26 14.83
C GLU A 14 15.33 -0.55 14.10
N ILE A 15 14.35 0.15 13.49
CA ILE A 15 13.23 -0.47 12.76
C ILE A 15 13.58 -0.65 11.29
N ILE A 16 14.33 0.31 10.71
CA ILE A 16 14.86 0.25 9.35
C ILE A 16 16.37 0.47 9.42
N ASP A 17 17.13 -0.48 8.91
CA ASP A 17 18.59 -0.50 8.95
C ASP A 17 19.15 -0.55 7.54
N ASN A 18 19.71 0.58 7.11
CA ASN A 18 20.44 0.75 5.84
C ASN A 18 19.69 0.20 4.61
N VAL A 19 18.39 0.45 4.51
CA VAL A 19 17.60 0.06 3.34
C VAL A 19 17.90 1.00 2.18
N SER A 20 18.31 0.42 1.05
CA SER A 20 18.44 1.08 -0.24
C SER A 20 17.56 0.37 -1.25
N LEU A 21 16.65 1.10 -1.87
CA LEU A 21 15.78 0.58 -2.92
C LEU A 21 15.53 1.66 -3.97
N ARG A 22 15.15 1.21 -5.14
CA ARG A 22 14.66 2.06 -6.23
C ARG A 22 13.36 1.46 -6.74
N VAL A 23 12.42 2.29 -7.12
CA VAL A 23 11.21 1.91 -7.86
C VAL A 23 11.27 2.66 -9.18
N ASP A 24 11.14 1.94 -10.27
CA ASP A 24 11.16 2.52 -11.61
C ASP A 24 9.76 3.00 -12.02
N ASP A 25 9.69 3.89 -13.02
CA ASP A 25 8.41 4.42 -13.50
C ASP A 25 7.54 3.29 -14.07
N GLY A 26 6.28 3.24 -13.64
CA GLY A 26 5.32 2.21 -14.03
C GLY A 26 5.57 0.84 -13.40
N GLU A 27 6.58 0.67 -12.54
CA GLU A 27 6.90 -0.61 -11.89
C GLU A 27 5.86 -0.97 -10.81
N PHE A 28 5.47 -2.24 -10.78
CA PHE A 28 4.67 -2.82 -9.70
C PHE A 28 5.56 -3.61 -8.73
N VAL A 29 5.81 -3.03 -7.56
CA VAL A 29 6.64 -3.63 -6.52
C VAL A 29 5.76 -4.15 -5.39
N VAL A 30 5.95 -5.41 -5.00
CA VAL A 30 5.38 -5.96 -3.77
C VAL A 30 6.45 -6.04 -2.70
N VAL A 31 6.15 -5.47 -1.53
CA VAL A 31 6.98 -5.55 -0.32
C VAL A 31 6.36 -6.60 0.59
N THR A 32 7.12 -7.63 0.91
CA THR A 32 6.70 -8.73 1.80
C THR A 32 7.76 -9.02 2.86
N GLY A 33 7.54 -10.02 3.72
CA GLY A 33 8.43 -10.41 4.81
C GLY A 33 7.69 -10.52 6.14
N PRO A 34 8.32 -10.99 7.23
CA PRO A 34 7.66 -11.26 8.49
C PRO A 34 7.00 -10.02 9.12
N ASN A 35 5.99 -10.28 9.98
CA ASN A 35 5.36 -9.21 10.75
C ASN A 35 6.39 -8.55 11.68
N GLY A 36 6.33 -7.22 11.79
CA GLY A 36 7.34 -6.45 12.54
C GLY A 36 8.67 -6.24 11.79
N GLY A 37 8.82 -6.75 10.57
CA GLY A 37 10.04 -6.62 9.78
C GLY A 37 10.36 -5.19 9.25
N GLY A 38 9.48 -4.20 9.44
CA GLY A 38 9.72 -2.80 9.03
C GLY A 38 8.99 -2.36 7.76
N LYS A 39 8.17 -3.23 7.14
CA LYS A 39 7.49 -2.94 5.85
C LYS A 39 6.63 -1.67 5.87
N SER A 40 5.69 -1.57 6.82
CA SER A 40 4.83 -0.38 6.95
C SER A 40 5.62 0.86 7.37
N THR A 41 6.69 0.69 8.15
CA THR A 41 7.61 1.77 8.50
C THR A 41 8.30 2.33 7.26
N LEU A 42 8.79 1.45 6.36
CA LEU A 42 9.37 1.87 5.09
C LEU A 42 8.37 2.71 4.26
N ALA A 43 7.13 2.25 4.13
CA ALA A 43 6.09 2.97 3.40
C ALA A 43 5.75 4.32 4.05
N ARG A 44 5.71 4.39 5.39
CA ARG A 44 5.50 5.64 6.14
C ARG A 44 6.65 6.63 5.97
N LEU A 45 7.90 6.14 5.92
CA LEU A 45 9.08 6.95 5.61
C LEU A 45 8.98 7.55 4.19
N ILE A 46 8.56 6.77 3.20
CA ILE A 46 8.38 7.24 1.82
C ILE A 46 7.27 8.29 1.75
N MET A 47 6.17 8.13 2.50
CA MET A 47 5.08 9.10 2.53
C MET A 47 5.40 10.33 3.40
N GLY A 48 6.41 10.28 4.28
CA GLY A 48 6.79 11.36 5.19
C GLY A 48 5.93 11.43 6.46
N ILE A 49 5.24 10.36 6.79
CA ILE A 49 4.56 10.17 8.08
C ILE A 49 5.59 10.01 9.18
N GLU A 50 6.65 9.26 8.88
CA GLU A 50 7.86 9.15 9.69
C GLU A 50 9.02 9.84 8.97
N GLN A 51 10.00 10.33 9.74
CA GLN A 51 11.21 10.96 9.18
C GLN A 51 12.40 10.01 9.35
N PRO A 52 13.22 9.78 8.31
CA PRO A 52 14.39 8.93 8.46
C PRO A 52 15.41 9.58 9.40
N THR A 53 16.06 8.76 10.23
CA THR A 53 17.17 9.21 11.09
C THR A 53 18.40 9.52 10.24
N GLU A 54 18.61 8.71 9.19
CA GLU A 54 19.73 8.86 8.26
C GLU A 54 19.30 8.48 6.84
N GLY A 55 20.02 9.04 5.86
CA GLY A 55 19.81 8.75 4.45
C GLY A 55 18.95 9.77 3.73
N VAL A 56 18.64 9.50 2.46
CA VAL A 56 17.94 10.41 1.56
C VAL A 56 16.83 9.66 0.83
N ILE A 57 15.70 10.33 0.64
CA ILE A 57 14.56 9.85 -0.15
C ILE A 57 14.44 10.77 -1.37
N LEU A 58 14.55 10.18 -2.56
CA LEU A 58 14.39 10.89 -3.82
C LEU A 58 13.08 10.48 -4.50
N PHE A 59 12.34 11.43 -5.02
CA PHE A 59 11.17 11.21 -5.88
C PHE A 59 11.34 12.01 -7.17
N ASN A 60 11.38 11.33 -8.29
CA ASN A 60 11.67 11.92 -9.62
C ASN A 60 12.93 12.81 -9.61
N GLY A 61 14.01 12.32 -8.95
CA GLY A 61 15.27 13.02 -8.83
C GLY A 61 15.29 14.18 -7.82
N ARG A 62 14.17 14.53 -7.23
CA ARG A 62 14.05 15.57 -6.20
C ARG A 62 14.19 14.97 -4.81
N ASP A 63 15.02 15.59 -3.98
CA ASP A 63 15.10 15.25 -2.55
C ASP A 63 13.80 15.66 -1.83
N ILE A 64 13.14 14.67 -1.25
CA ILE A 64 11.90 14.83 -0.49
C ILE A 64 12.05 14.45 0.98
N THR A 65 13.28 14.18 1.43
CA THR A 65 13.58 13.61 2.75
C THR A 65 12.89 14.37 3.88
N HIS A 66 12.91 15.69 3.85
CA HIS A 66 12.35 16.55 4.89
C HIS A 66 11.01 17.20 4.52
N LEU A 67 10.43 16.83 3.38
CA LEU A 67 9.12 17.33 2.98
C LEU A 67 8.01 16.67 3.83
N SER A 68 7.02 17.49 4.16
CA SER A 68 5.81 17.03 4.87
C SER A 68 4.97 16.08 4.01
N VAL A 69 4.08 15.32 4.67
CA VAL A 69 3.08 14.46 4.01
C VAL A 69 2.30 15.22 2.93
N THR A 70 1.88 16.47 3.24
CA THR A 70 1.12 17.30 2.28
C THR A 70 1.94 17.67 1.05
N GLU A 71 3.20 18.00 1.22
CA GLU A 71 4.09 18.34 0.09
C GLU A 71 4.37 17.12 -0.77
N ARG A 72 4.68 15.97 -0.18
CA ARG A 72 4.89 14.69 -0.91
C ARG A 72 3.61 14.26 -1.63
N ALA A 73 2.46 14.45 -0.98
CA ALA A 73 1.19 14.21 -1.61
C ALA A 73 0.98 15.11 -2.84
N ARG A 74 1.31 16.40 -2.78
CA ARG A 74 1.22 17.33 -3.93
C ARG A 74 2.20 17.01 -5.05
N LEU A 75 3.33 16.36 -4.74
CA LEU A 75 4.28 15.87 -5.73
C LEU A 75 3.80 14.61 -6.46
N GLY A 76 2.71 13.97 -5.98
CA GLY A 76 2.14 12.80 -6.63
C GLY A 76 2.42 11.49 -5.92
N ILE A 77 2.74 11.49 -4.62
CA ILE A 77 2.78 10.27 -3.81
C ILE A 77 1.42 10.07 -3.15
N GLY A 78 0.82 8.91 -3.29
CA GLY A 78 -0.44 8.52 -2.66
C GLY A 78 -0.25 7.34 -1.71
N TYR A 79 -1.02 7.32 -0.62
CA TYR A 79 -0.90 6.29 0.41
C TYR A 79 -2.28 5.84 0.88
N ALA A 80 -2.54 4.54 0.80
CA ALA A 80 -3.69 3.88 1.41
C ALA A 80 -3.24 3.18 2.69
N PHE A 81 -3.89 3.54 3.80
CA PHE A 81 -3.47 3.09 5.13
C PHE A 81 -3.92 1.65 5.43
N GLN A 82 -3.19 0.96 6.29
CA GLN A 82 -3.61 -0.34 6.83
C GLN A 82 -4.97 -0.23 7.54
N GLN A 83 -5.19 0.87 8.28
CA GLN A 83 -6.47 1.24 8.86
C GLN A 83 -6.94 2.57 8.25
N PRO A 84 -7.89 2.54 7.30
CA PRO A 84 -8.32 3.74 6.62
C PRO A 84 -9.01 4.74 7.55
N PRO A 85 -8.76 6.03 7.39
CA PRO A 85 -9.39 7.07 8.18
C PRO A 85 -10.87 7.20 7.84
N ARG A 86 -11.70 7.61 8.83
CA ARG A 86 -13.12 7.92 8.66
C ARG A 86 -13.34 9.41 8.73
N PHE A 87 -14.20 9.93 7.86
CA PHE A 87 -14.46 11.37 7.74
C PHE A 87 -15.94 11.65 7.96
N LYS A 88 -16.33 12.03 9.17
CA LYS A 88 -17.73 12.42 9.48
C LYS A 88 -18.17 13.62 8.64
N GLY A 89 -19.39 13.58 8.13
CA GLY A 89 -19.96 14.67 7.34
C GLY A 89 -19.45 14.74 5.90
N LEU A 90 -18.61 13.78 5.46
CA LEU A 90 -18.10 13.70 4.12
C LEU A 90 -18.71 12.48 3.39
N THR A 91 -19.43 12.73 2.31
CA THR A 91 -19.95 11.65 1.48
C THR A 91 -18.86 11.08 0.57
N VAL A 92 -19.02 9.83 0.14
CA VAL A 92 -18.11 9.15 -0.79
C VAL A 92 -17.91 9.98 -2.07
N ARG A 93 -18.99 10.54 -2.66
CA ARG A 93 -18.92 11.44 -3.82
C ARG A 93 -18.03 12.65 -3.58
N LYS A 94 -18.17 13.31 -2.42
CA LYS A 94 -17.34 14.44 -2.05
C LYS A 94 -15.88 14.04 -1.88
N LEU A 95 -15.61 12.88 -1.26
CA LEU A 95 -14.26 12.39 -1.07
C LEU A 95 -13.56 12.11 -2.41
N LEU A 96 -14.23 11.42 -3.33
CA LEU A 96 -13.71 11.16 -4.68
C LEU A 96 -13.39 12.46 -5.42
N SER A 97 -14.32 13.43 -5.37
CA SER A 97 -14.12 14.75 -6.00
C SER A 97 -12.97 15.55 -5.39
N LEU A 98 -12.82 15.50 -4.06
CA LEU A 98 -11.68 16.15 -3.36
C LEU A 98 -10.35 15.50 -3.74
N ALA A 99 -10.31 14.18 -3.84
CA ALA A 99 -9.11 13.44 -4.21
C ALA A 99 -8.69 13.74 -5.65
N HIS A 100 -9.65 13.82 -6.56
CA HIS A 100 -9.41 14.19 -7.96
C HIS A 100 -9.01 15.66 -8.15
N GLY A 101 -9.33 16.53 -7.19
CA GLY A 101 -9.04 17.97 -7.26
C GLY A 101 -10.10 18.80 -8.01
N SER A 102 -11.19 18.18 -8.47
CA SER A 102 -12.33 18.85 -9.12
C SER A 102 -13.62 18.05 -8.90
N THR A 103 -14.78 18.70 -9.10
CA THR A 103 -16.06 18.02 -9.02
C THR A 103 -16.17 16.96 -10.11
N LEU A 104 -16.35 15.70 -9.71
CA LEU A 104 -16.51 14.59 -10.63
C LEU A 104 -17.98 14.41 -11.04
N PRO A 105 -18.25 14.10 -12.31
CA PRO A 105 -19.54 13.61 -12.77
C PRO A 105 -19.94 12.33 -12.02
N GLU A 106 -21.23 12.09 -11.89
CA GLU A 106 -21.74 10.94 -11.14
C GLU A 106 -21.34 9.59 -11.73
N ASP A 107 -21.38 9.47 -13.05
CA ASP A 107 -20.96 8.29 -13.79
C ASP A 107 -19.49 7.94 -13.56
N VAL A 108 -18.60 8.94 -13.49
CA VAL A 108 -17.19 8.76 -13.18
C VAL A 108 -16.99 8.26 -11.74
N CYS A 109 -17.71 8.85 -10.79
CA CYS A 109 -17.69 8.35 -9.41
C CYS A 109 -18.20 6.91 -9.31
N CYS A 110 -19.27 6.59 -10.06
CA CYS A 110 -19.83 5.24 -10.14
C CYS A 110 -18.81 4.23 -10.70
N ASN A 111 -18.02 4.61 -11.68
CA ASN A 111 -17.00 3.75 -12.26
C ASN A 111 -15.93 3.41 -11.22
N TYR A 112 -15.39 4.38 -10.47
CA TYR A 112 -14.42 4.11 -9.41
C TYR A 112 -14.96 3.16 -8.34
N LEU A 113 -16.22 3.33 -7.93
CA LEU A 113 -16.85 2.44 -6.94
C LEU A 113 -17.06 1.03 -7.50
N THR A 114 -17.46 0.91 -8.74
CA THR A 114 -17.66 -0.39 -9.41
C THR A 114 -16.33 -1.14 -9.55
N GLU A 115 -15.24 -0.44 -9.88
CA GLU A 115 -13.91 -1.03 -10.01
C GLU A 115 -13.45 -1.69 -8.69
N VAL A 116 -13.81 -1.12 -7.53
CA VAL A 116 -13.50 -1.70 -6.22
C VAL A 116 -14.62 -2.59 -5.65
N GLY A 117 -15.62 -2.95 -6.47
CA GLY A 117 -16.70 -3.86 -6.08
C GLY A 117 -17.73 -3.27 -5.14
N LEU A 118 -17.98 -1.96 -5.21
CA LEU A 118 -19.04 -1.30 -4.46
C LEU A 118 -20.19 -0.89 -5.39
N CYS A 119 -21.44 -1.17 -4.95
CA CYS A 119 -22.60 -0.69 -5.67
C CYS A 119 -22.73 0.82 -5.56
N SER A 120 -22.57 1.55 -6.68
CA SER A 120 -22.58 3.01 -6.68
C SER A 120 -23.87 3.61 -6.11
N LYS A 121 -25.03 2.98 -6.38
CA LYS A 121 -26.36 3.43 -5.89
C LYS A 121 -26.42 3.46 -4.37
N ASP A 122 -25.76 2.50 -3.72
CA ASP A 122 -25.82 2.32 -2.27
C ASP A 122 -24.77 3.15 -1.54
N TYR A 123 -23.63 3.45 -2.18
CA TYR A 123 -22.48 4.05 -1.49
C TYR A 123 -22.22 5.51 -1.86
N LEU A 124 -22.55 5.97 -3.06
CA LEU A 124 -22.15 7.29 -3.57
C LEU A 124 -22.49 8.44 -2.63
N ASN A 125 -23.69 8.42 -2.05
CA ASN A 125 -24.22 9.46 -1.17
C ASN A 125 -24.09 9.13 0.32
N ARG A 126 -23.50 7.97 0.68
CA ARG A 126 -23.25 7.61 2.08
C ARG A 126 -22.10 8.41 2.66
N GLU A 127 -22.21 8.72 3.93
CA GLU A 127 -21.09 9.32 4.69
C GLU A 127 -20.07 8.24 5.08
N LEU A 128 -18.81 8.66 5.24
CA LEU A 128 -17.73 7.82 5.74
C LEU A 128 -17.74 7.77 7.26
N ASP A 129 -18.81 7.24 7.81
CA ASP A 129 -19.02 7.13 9.26
C ASP A 129 -18.81 5.70 9.79
N SER A 130 -19.24 5.46 11.02
CA SER A 130 -19.14 4.16 11.69
C SER A 130 -20.10 3.09 11.17
N SER A 131 -21.06 3.45 10.30
CA SER A 131 -22.00 2.48 9.70
C SER A 131 -21.38 1.63 8.60
N LEU A 132 -20.23 2.07 8.05
CA LEU A 132 -19.49 1.31 7.06
C LEU A 132 -18.60 0.26 7.72
N SER A 133 -18.57 -0.95 7.18
CA SER A 133 -17.62 -2.00 7.58
C SER A 133 -16.16 -1.60 7.25
N GLY A 134 -15.20 -2.24 7.90
CA GLY A 134 -13.78 -2.01 7.62
C GLY A 134 -13.41 -2.24 6.15
N GLY A 135 -13.92 -3.33 5.56
CA GLY A 135 -13.67 -3.67 4.16
C GLY A 135 -14.31 -2.69 3.18
N GLU A 136 -15.48 -2.11 3.49
CA GLU A 136 -16.12 -1.07 2.66
C GLU A 136 -15.30 0.22 2.68
N VAL A 137 -14.87 0.67 3.87
CA VAL A 137 -14.03 1.88 3.99
C VAL A 137 -12.70 1.69 3.26
N LYS A 138 -12.10 0.50 3.35
CA LYS A 138 -10.85 0.17 2.64
C LYS A 138 -11.02 0.26 1.12
N ARG A 139 -12.09 -0.29 0.58
CA ARG A 139 -12.39 -0.20 -0.86
C ARG A 139 -12.67 1.23 -1.32
N ILE A 140 -13.36 2.03 -0.50
CA ILE A 140 -13.57 3.47 -0.78
C ILE A 140 -12.22 4.22 -0.76
N GLU A 141 -11.31 3.90 0.16
CA GLU A 141 -9.97 4.49 0.21
C GLU A 141 -9.19 4.18 -1.08
N ILE A 142 -9.22 2.92 -1.55
CA ILE A 142 -8.58 2.52 -2.80
C ILE A 142 -9.20 3.28 -3.99
N ALA A 143 -10.54 3.35 -4.10
CA ALA A 143 -11.21 4.13 -5.12
C ALA A 143 -10.81 5.63 -5.09
N THR A 144 -10.62 6.17 -3.88
CA THR A 144 -10.17 7.55 -3.66
C THR A 144 -8.74 7.75 -4.17
N LEU A 145 -7.86 6.79 -3.92
CA LEU A 145 -6.49 6.83 -4.40
C LEU A 145 -6.43 6.71 -5.93
N MET A 146 -7.28 5.87 -6.52
CA MET A 146 -7.44 5.76 -7.98
C MET A 146 -7.94 7.07 -8.59
N ALA A 147 -8.95 7.72 -7.98
CA ALA A 147 -9.47 9.01 -8.45
C ALA A 147 -8.42 10.12 -8.40
N ARG A 148 -7.49 10.05 -7.45
CA ARG A 148 -6.37 10.98 -7.33
C ARG A 148 -5.30 10.77 -8.39
N ASN A 149 -5.12 9.55 -8.88
CA ASN A 149 -4.14 9.13 -9.88
C ASN A 149 -2.69 9.59 -9.55
N PRO A 150 -2.09 9.17 -8.43
CA PRO A 150 -0.75 9.60 -8.04
C PRO A 150 0.34 8.94 -8.90
N GLY A 151 1.49 9.57 -9.10
CA GLY A 151 2.64 8.97 -9.80
C GLY A 151 3.21 7.74 -9.09
N LEU A 152 3.14 7.71 -7.74
CA LEU A 152 3.43 6.53 -6.92
C LEU A 152 2.25 6.27 -5.98
N ALA A 153 1.59 5.13 -6.14
CA ALA A 153 0.53 4.65 -5.26
C ALA A 153 1.07 3.59 -4.29
N ILE A 154 0.98 3.86 -2.98
CA ILE A 154 1.41 2.95 -1.93
C ILE A 154 0.17 2.39 -1.22
N PHE A 155 0.09 1.06 -1.10
CA PHE A 155 -0.99 0.37 -0.40
C PHE A 155 -0.41 -0.49 0.73
N ASP A 156 -0.84 -0.20 1.96
CA ASP A 156 -0.38 -0.92 3.15
C ASP A 156 -1.42 -1.95 3.57
N GLU A 157 -1.15 -3.22 3.30
CA GLU A 157 -2.03 -4.37 3.53
C GLU A 157 -3.48 -4.11 3.05
N PRO A 158 -3.68 -3.85 1.76
CA PRO A 158 -4.98 -3.46 1.21
C PRO A 158 -6.04 -4.56 1.36
N GLU A 159 -5.63 -5.81 1.55
CA GLU A 159 -6.49 -6.97 1.76
C GLU A 159 -7.00 -7.13 3.20
N ALA A 160 -6.43 -6.43 4.18
CA ALA A 160 -6.76 -6.62 5.58
C ALA A 160 -8.26 -6.31 5.86
N GLY A 161 -8.98 -7.31 6.37
CA GLY A 161 -10.40 -7.18 6.69
C GLY A 161 -11.35 -7.20 5.49
N ILE A 162 -10.88 -7.61 4.32
CA ILE A 162 -11.68 -7.79 3.09
C ILE A 162 -12.07 -9.27 2.96
N ASP A 163 -13.33 -9.53 2.60
CA ASP A 163 -13.82 -10.88 2.32
C ASP A 163 -13.25 -11.44 1.01
N LEU A 164 -13.33 -12.77 0.85
CA LEU A 164 -12.73 -13.48 -0.28
C LEU A 164 -13.21 -13.00 -1.66
N TRP A 165 -14.50 -12.68 -1.78
CA TRP A 165 -15.09 -12.22 -3.05
C TRP A 165 -14.63 -10.82 -3.41
N SER A 166 -14.65 -9.93 -2.43
CA SER A 166 -14.15 -8.55 -2.58
C SER A 166 -12.64 -8.52 -2.82
N PHE A 167 -11.89 -9.47 -2.25
CA PHE A 167 -10.46 -9.60 -2.49
C PHE A 167 -10.15 -9.96 -3.95
N ALA A 168 -10.91 -10.86 -4.57
CA ALA A 168 -10.72 -11.18 -5.98
C ALA A 168 -10.90 -9.94 -6.88
N MET A 169 -11.92 -9.11 -6.59
CA MET A 169 -12.14 -7.85 -7.32
C MET A 169 -11.00 -6.85 -7.09
N LEU A 170 -10.46 -6.79 -5.88
CA LEU A 170 -9.32 -5.94 -5.55
C LEU A 170 -8.07 -6.33 -6.35
N VAL A 171 -7.78 -7.63 -6.49
CA VAL A 171 -6.68 -8.14 -7.32
C VAL A 171 -6.88 -7.71 -8.77
N ASP A 172 -8.09 -7.82 -9.32
CA ASP A 172 -8.40 -7.36 -10.67
C ASP A 172 -8.23 -5.84 -10.83
N THR A 173 -8.57 -5.07 -9.79
CA THR A 173 -8.36 -3.62 -9.76
C THR A 173 -6.87 -3.27 -9.85
N PHE A 174 -6.02 -3.91 -9.05
CA PHE A 174 -4.58 -3.69 -9.09
C PHE A 174 -3.99 -4.09 -10.44
N LYS A 175 -4.45 -5.21 -11.00
CA LYS A 175 -4.04 -5.62 -12.35
C LYS A 175 -4.37 -4.55 -13.39
N LYS A 176 -5.60 -4.03 -13.39
CA LYS A 176 -6.01 -2.95 -14.31
C LYS A 176 -5.20 -1.67 -14.11
N MET A 177 -4.88 -1.31 -12.86
CA MET A 177 -4.01 -0.16 -12.57
C MET A 177 -2.62 -0.36 -13.18
N HIS A 178 -2.04 -1.55 -13.01
CA HIS A 178 -0.74 -1.88 -13.56
C HIS A 178 -0.75 -1.93 -15.10
N ASP A 179 -1.75 -2.57 -15.70
CA ASP A 179 -1.88 -2.68 -17.16
C ASP A 179 -2.00 -1.31 -17.87
N LYS A 180 -2.50 -0.28 -17.17
CA LYS A 180 -2.53 1.11 -17.69
C LYS A 180 -1.12 1.73 -17.79
N GLY A 181 -0.17 1.28 -16.97
CA GLY A 181 1.22 1.74 -16.99
C GLY A 181 1.44 3.22 -16.68
N GLU A 182 0.43 3.89 -16.12
CA GLU A 182 0.50 5.34 -15.84
C GLU A 182 1.17 5.67 -14.51
N ASN A 183 1.20 4.71 -13.59
CA ASN A 183 1.61 4.91 -12.20
C ASN A 183 2.52 3.78 -11.74
N SER A 184 3.49 4.12 -10.90
CA SER A 184 4.22 3.11 -10.13
C SER A 184 3.36 2.68 -8.94
N ILE A 185 3.37 1.38 -8.63
CA ILE A 185 2.57 0.78 -7.57
C ILE A 185 3.49 0.09 -6.57
N MET A 186 3.31 0.39 -5.29
CA MET A 186 3.97 -0.33 -4.20
C MET A 186 2.90 -0.91 -3.28
N ILE A 187 2.85 -2.22 -3.12
CA ILE A 187 1.91 -2.89 -2.22
C ILE A 187 2.67 -3.66 -1.16
N ILE A 188 2.36 -3.40 0.11
CA ILE A 188 2.77 -4.27 1.21
C ILE A 188 1.72 -5.35 1.33
N SER A 189 2.09 -6.61 1.09
CA SER A 189 1.17 -7.73 1.15
C SER A 189 1.89 -9.07 1.39
N HIS A 190 1.15 -10.00 2.00
CA HIS A 190 1.55 -11.40 2.14
C HIS A 190 0.75 -12.33 1.21
N GLN A 191 -0.16 -11.76 0.41
CA GLN A 191 -1.05 -12.54 -0.44
C GLN A 191 -0.37 -12.93 -1.75
N GLU A 192 -0.29 -14.23 -2.01
CA GLU A 192 0.31 -14.78 -3.22
C GLU A 192 -0.31 -14.16 -4.49
N ARG A 193 -1.64 -14.01 -4.53
CA ARG A 193 -2.33 -13.42 -5.68
C ARG A 193 -1.89 -12.01 -6.00
N ILE A 194 -1.55 -11.20 -4.99
CA ILE A 194 -1.00 -9.85 -5.17
C ILE A 194 0.46 -9.96 -5.64
N MET A 195 1.26 -10.84 -5.02
CA MET A 195 2.65 -11.08 -5.43
C MET A 195 2.77 -11.56 -6.89
N MET A 196 1.76 -12.29 -7.38
CA MET A 196 1.71 -12.73 -8.78
C MET A 196 1.51 -11.59 -9.79
N LEU A 197 1.03 -10.41 -9.36
CA LEU A 197 0.91 -9.23 -10.23
C LEU A 197 2.21 -8.43 -10.32
N ALA A 198 3.12 -8.61 -9.37
CA ALA A 198 4.33 -7.80 -9.25
C ALA A 198 5.31 -8.03 -10.41
N ASP A 199 5.99 -6.98 -10.83
CA ASP A 199 7.20 -7.09 -11.64
C ASP A 199 8.38 -7.53 -10.76
N ARG A 200 8.42 -6.99 -9.52
CA ARG A 200 9.49 -7.17 -8.57
C ARG A 200 8.97 -7.37 -7.16
N ILE A 201 9.63 -8.23 -6.42
CA ILE A 201 9.32 -8.53 -5.01
C ILE A 201 10.50 -8.15 -4.15
N LEU A 202 10.22 -7.37 -3.11
CA LEU A 202 11.14 -6.93 -2.09
C LEU A 202 10.80 -7.63 -0.77
N VAL A 203 11.72 -8.39 -0.22
CA VAL A 203 11.56 -9.04 1.08
C VAL A 203 12.29 -8.24 2.14
N ILE A 204 11.54 -7.72 3.12
CA ILE A 204 12.11 -6.99 4.27
C ILE A 204 11.99 -7.86 5.50
N ASP A 205 13.11 -8.05 6.15
CA ASP A 205 13.24 -8.81 7.39
C ASP A 205 14.19 -8.08 8.35
N HIS A 206 13.78 -7.95 9.62
CA HIS A 206 14.54 -7.23 10.64
C HIS A 206 15.09 -5.86 10.19
N GLY A 207 14.23 -5.08 9.51
CA GLY A 207 14.58 -3.74 9.03
C GLY A 207 15.53 -3.69 7.83
N ARG A 208 15.91 -4.83 7.26
CA ARG A 208 16.85 -4.92 6.13
C ARG A 208 16.21 -5.54 4.90
N VAL A 209 16.74 -5.23 3.74
CA VAL A 209 16.38 -5.94 2.50
C VAL A 209 17.06 -7.30 2.53
N ARG A 210 16.26 -8.37 2.71
CA ARG A 210 16.74 -9.76 2.64
C ARG A 210 16.88 -10.25 1.21
N THR A 211 15.89 -9.93 0.39
CA THR A 211 15.86 -10.32 -1.03
C THR A 211 15.19 -9.23 -1.83
N ASP A 212 15.69 -8.99 -3.03
CA ASP A 212 15.19 -8.02 -3.97
C ASP A 212 15.40 -8.56 -5.40
N GLY A 213 14.33 -8.74 -6.15
CA GLY A 213 14.45 -9.32 -7.48
C GLY A 213 13.11 -9.46 -8.21
N SER A 214 13.19 -9.90 -9.46
CA SER A 214 12.00 -10.16 -10.27
C SER A 214 11.08 -11.20 -9.60
N ARG A 215 9.78 -11.07 -9.84
CA ARG A 215 8.79 -12.05 -9.37
C ARG A 215 9.19 -13.48 -9.67
N GLY A 216 9.66 -13.75 -10.90
CA GLY A 216 10.03 -15.10 -11.33
C GLY A 216 11.19 -15.70 -10.54
N ALA A 217 12.09 -14.87 -10.01
CA ALA A 217 13.23 -15.31 -9.20
C ALA A 217 12.86 -15.47 -7.71
N VAL A 218 12.05 -14.56 -7.17
CA VAL A 218 11.81 -14.48 -5.71
C VAL A 218 10.60 -15.31 -5.27
N LEU A 219 9.50 -15.29 -6.01
CA LEU A 219 8.26 -15.95 -5.60
C LEU A 219 8.40 -17.47 -5.40
N PRO A 220 9.07 -18.24 -6.28
CA PRO A 220 9.23 -19.67 -6.06
C PRO A 220 10.00 -20.01 -4.77
N THR A 221 11.02 -19.21 -4.43
CA THR A 221 11.80 -19.37 -3.20
C THR A 221 10.94 -19.13 -1.96
N LEU A 222 10.12 -18.05 -1.97
CA LEU A 222 9.20 -17.76 -0.87
C LEU A 222 8.17 -18.87 -0.67
N LEU A 223 7.56 -19.36 -1.74
CA LEU A 223 6.59 -20.46 -1.66
C LEU A 223 7.23 -21.75 -1.17
N GLY A 224 8.48 -22.05 -1.53
CA GLY A 224 9.25 -23.19 -1.04
C GLY A 224 9.59 -23.07 0.47
N GLU A 225 9.93 -21.89 0.95
CA GLU A 225 10.17 -21.64 2.37
C GLU A 225 8.89 -21.83 3.21
N PHE A 226 7.73 -21.37 2.74
CA PHE A 226 6.44 -21.59 3.42
C PHE A 226 6.03 -23.06 3.46
N ALA A 227 6.29 -23.84 2.41
CA ALA A 227 6.01 -25.27 2.40
C ALA A 227 6.87 -26.03 3.44
N CYS A 228 8.14 -25.69 3.57
CA CYS A 228 9.05 -26.30 4.56
C CYS A 228 8.65 -26.00 6.01
N GLU A 229 8.17 -24.79 6.32
CA GLU A 229 7.70 -24.44 7.68
C GLU A 229 6.42 -25.20 8.07
N CYS A 230 5.56 -25.56 7.12
CA CYS A 230 4.38 -26.36 7.38
C CYS A 230 4.72 -27.82 7.74
N ASP A 231 5.71 -28.43 7.10
CA ASP A 231 6.15 -29.79 7.39
C ASP A 231 6.73 -29.94 8.81
N PHE A 232 7.40 -28.91 9.33
CA PHE A 232 7.92 -28.93 10.71
C PHE A 232 6.82 -28.86 11.78
N ARG A 233 5.66 -28.28 11.50
CA ARG A 233 4.51 -28.19 12.43
C ARG A 233 3.71 -29.48 12.49
N GLU A 234 3.70 -30.30 11.45
CA GLU A 234 3.05 -31.62 11.45
C GLU A 234 3.90 -32.72 12.12
N ALA A 235 5.21 -32.58 12.10
CA ALA A 235 6.13 -33.52 12.76
C ALA A 235 6.26 -33.34 14.27
N ALA A 236 5.70 -32.26 14.86
CA ALA A 236 5.74 -31.91 16.27
C ALA A 236 4.43 -32.21 17.04
N LYS A 237 3.48 -32.96 16.43
CA LYS A 237 2.27 -33.50 17.07
C LYS A 237 2.39 -35.01 17.20
#